data_a0db31de515fbe537d25523140ffe5dd
#
_entry.id   a0db31de515fbe537d25523140ffe5dd
#
_cell.length_a   1.000
_cell.length_b   1.000
_cell.length_c   1.000
_cell.angle_alpha   90.00
_cell.angle_beta   90.00
_cell.angle_gamma   90.00
#
_symmetry.space_group_name_H-M   'P 1'
#
loop_
_entity.id
_entity.type
_entity.pdbx_description
1 polymer ?
#
loop_
_entity_poly.entity_id
_entity_poly.type
_entity_poly.pdbx_seq_one_letter_code
_entity_poly.pdbx_strand_id
1 'polypeptide(L)'
;MAVTFRDYSGDVVEAAHSVLLELVRLLGEYRDDLVVVGGWVPQLILPSEPLKHVGSVDVDLAFNHRNLRDAGYATIQKLLLARGYEQDHRQPFIFHRTVHVGGNPIKVQVDFLAGEYSGTGKGHRTQRVQEGHARKARGCDLAFDLFVETEIRGELPGGGADQAMVRVSSVVAFLVMKGMALHDRLKEKDAWDIYFILTNYPGGLDALAEEIRPHVDHGLVQEGLAKIAGKFATVTHVGPKFVVDFADVQEPEERASLMRDAYEKIDYLLRALKFR
;
A
#
# COMPACT_ATOMS: atom_id res chain seq x y z
N MET A 1 3.56 15.28 -5.55
CA MET A 1 3.03 13.91 -5.46
C MET A 1 3.57 13.15 -6.65
N ALA A 2 4.16 11.98 -6.45
CA ALA A 2 4.82 11.24 -7.54
C ALA A 2 3.79 10.75 -8.55
N VAL A 3 4.00 11.11 -9.82
CA VAL A 3 3.04 10.86 -10.91
C VAL A 3 3.56 9.78 -11.86
N THR A 4 4.89 9.69 -12.03
CA THR A 4 5.52 8.75 -12.95
C THR A 4 6.58 7.90 -12.25
N PHE A 5 7.04 6.84 -12.90
CA PHE A 5 8.16 6.01 -12.45
C PHE A 5 9.42 6.82 -12.11
N ARG A 6 9.68 7.92 -12.82
CA ARG A 6 10.87 8.77 -12.60
C ARG A 6 10.86 9.51 -11.28
N ASP A 7 9.69 9.73 -10.69
CA ASP A 7 9.56 10.39 -9.39
C ASP A 7 9.98 9.49 -8.22
N TYR A 8 10.20 8.19 -8.50
CA TYR A 8 10.69 7.19 -7.56
C TYR A 8 12.21 7.04 -7.66
N SER A 9 12.94 8.13 -7.38
CA SER A 9 14.41 8.09 -7.34
C SER A 9 14.92 7.16 -6.24
N GLY A 10 16.09 6.55 -6.44
CA GLY A 10 16.71 5.64 -5.48
C GLY A 10 16.77 6.21 -4.07
N ASP A 11 17.25 7.47 -3.94
CA ASP A 11 17.42 8.13 -2.65
C ASP A 11 16.12 8.33 -1.87
N VAL A 12 15.03 8.71 -2.57
CA VAL A 12 13.73 8.93 -1.94
C VAL A 12 13.11 7.60 -1.48
N VAL A 13 13.23 6.56 -2.31
CA VAL A 13 12.75 5.21 -1.96
C VAL A 13 13.60 4.62 -0.83
N GLU A 14 14.92 4.83 -0.84
CA GLU A 14 15.82 4.40 0.23
C GLU A 14 15.49 5.09 1.56
N ALA A 15 15.25 6.41 1.54
CA ALA A 15 14.82 7.16 2.71
C ALA A 15 13.49 6.62 3.26
N ALA A 16 12.51 6.36 2.40
CA ALA A 16 11.21 5.83 2.82
C ALA A 16 11.33 4.39 3.35
N HIS A 17 12.20 3.56 2.77
CA HIS A 17 12.48 2.22 3.25
C HIS A 17 13.14 2.23 4.65
N SER A 18 14.11 3.13 4.87
CA SER A 18 14.76 3.28 6.18
C SER A 18 13.76 3.72 7.27
N VAL A 19 12.83 4.61 6.93
CA VAL A 19 11.76 5.04 7.82
C VAL A 19 10.78 3.90 8.11
N LEU A 20 10.43 3.09 7.11
CA LEU A 20 9.60 1.89 7.32
C LEU A 20 10.27 0.94 8.32
N LEU A 21 11.56 0.63 8.16
CA LEU A 21 12.31 -0.22 9.08
C LEU A 21 12.37 0.38 10.50
N GLU A 22 12.65 1.71 10.61
CA GLU A 22 12.63 2.42 11.91
C GLU A 22 11.27 2.30 12.59
N LEU A 23 10.16 2.47 11.85
CA LEU A 23 8.80 2.38 12.40
C LEU A 23 8.47 0.97 12.90
N VAL A 24 8.81 -0.07 12.13
CA VAL A 24 8.61 -1.46 12.53
C VAL A 24 9.35 -1.76 13.85
N ARG A 25 10.56 -1.23 14.01
CA ARG A 25 11.34 -1.38 15.25
C ARG A 25 10.78 -0.56 16.40
N LEU A 26 10.47 0.70 16.15
CA LEU A 26 9.94 1.63 17.16
C LEU A 26 8.60 1.17 17.73
N LEU A 27 7.76 0.60 16.87
CA LEU A 27 6.41 0.16 17.20
C LEU A 27 6.33 -1.35 17.47
N GLY A 28 7.44 -2.01 17.75
CA GLY A 28 7.52 -3.47 17.92
C GLY A 28 6.62 -4.06 19.02
N GLU A 29 6.28 -3.29 20.07
CA GLU A 29 5.30 -3.70 21.08
C GLU A 29 3.86 -3.79 20.53
N TYR A 30 3.59 -3.11 19.42
CA TYR A 30 2.29 -3.09 18.71
C TYR A 30 2.28 -3.96 17.47
N ARG A 31 3.32 -4.76 17.22
CA ARG A 31 3.50 -5.52 15.96
C ARG A 31 2.28 -6.36 15.56
N ASP A 32 1.53 -6.87 16.55
CA ASP A 32 0.37 -7.70 16.31
C ASP A 32 -0.86 -6.89 15.87
N ASP A 33 -0.82 -5.59 16.09
CA ASP A 33 -1.86 -4.63 15.75
C ASP A 33 -1.47 -3.69 14.61
N LEU A 34 -0.35 -3.99 13.92
CA LEU A 34 0.19 -3.22 12.82
C LEU A 34 0.33 -4.08 11.57
N VAL A 35 -0.07 -3.55 10.43
CA VAL A 35 0.14 -4.16 9.11
C VAL A 35 0.65 -3.11 8.13
N VAL A 36 1.73 -3.40 7.43
CA VAL A 36 2.18 -2.58 6.30
C VAL A 36 1.20 -2.72 5.15
N VAL A 37 0.75 -1.60 4.64
CA VAL A 37 -0.18 -1.53 3.49
C VAL A 37 0.38 -0.58 2.43
N GLY A 38 -0.38 -0.28 1.40
CA GLY A 38 0.02 0.74 0.42
C GLY A 38 1.14 0.32 -0.53
N GLY A 39 1.97 1.28 -0.90
CA GLY A 39 2.94 1.12 -2.00
C GLY A 39 4.12 0.20 -1.74
N TRP A 40 4.39 -0.16 -0.48
CA TRP A 40 5.47 -1.09 -0.13
C TRP A 40 5.10 -2.56 -0.30
N VAL A 41 3.79 -2.87 -0.32
CA VAL A 41 3.30 -4.26 -0.33
C VAL A 41 3.89 -5.09 -1.48
N PRO A 42 3.85 -4.65 -2.76
CA PRO A 42 4.37 -5.47 -3.85
C PRO A 42 5.85 -5.84 -3.67
N GLN A 43 6.67 -4.90 -3.20
CA GLN A 43 8.09 -5.16 -2.96
C GLN A 43 8.35 -6.14 -1.82
N LEU A 44 7.48 -6.16 -0.81
CA LEU A 44 7.67 -6.98 0.39
C LEU A 44 7.09 -8.40 0.25
N ILE A 45 6.08 -8.60 -0.60
CA ILE A 45 5.42 -9.91 -0.74
C ILE A 45 5.79 -10.66 -2.01
N LEU A 46 6.36 -9.98 -3.04
CA LEU A 46 6.77 -10.64 -4.26
C LEU A 46 8.29 -10.85 -4.30
N PRO A 47 8.76 -11.91 -4.98
CA PRO A 47 10.19 -12.06 -5.25
C PRO A 47 10.77 -10.85 -5.99
N SER A 48 12.02 -10.53 -5.71
CA SER A 48 12.71 -9.36 -6.31
C SER A 48 13.10 -9.59 -7.78
N GLU A 49 12.97 -10.80 -8.31
CA GLU A 49 13.34 -11.20 -9.67
C GLU A 49 12.13 -11.74 -10.43
N PRO A 50 12.01 -11.52 -11.75
CA PRO A 50 12.96 -10.77 -12.59
C PRO A 50 12.81 -9.26 -12.57
N LEU A 51 11.71 -8.71 -12.06
CA LEU A 51 11.42 -7.29 -12.03
C LEU A 51 11.19 -6.81 -10.59
N LYS A 52 12.00 -5.84 -10.16
CA LYS A 52 11.83 -5.20 -8.86
C LYS A 52 10.76 -4.12 -8.94
N HIS A 53 9.84 -4.10 -7.96
CA HIS A 53 8.88 -3.00 -7.79
C HIS A 53 9.61 -1.69 -7.47
N VAL A 54 9.03 -0.56 -7.89
CA VAL A 54 9.60 0.78 -7.65
C VAL A 54 9.65 1.18 -6.17
N GLY A 55 8.99 0.43 -5.30
CA GLY A 55 8.83 0.79 -3.90
C GLY A 55 7.77 1.87 -3.66
N SER A 56 7.94 2.62 -2.57
CA SER A 56 7.12 3.77 -2.23
C SER A 56 7.99 4.92 -1.72
N VAL A 57 7.48 6.14 -1.85
CA VAL A 57 8.11 7.37 -1.33
C VAL A 57 7.50 7.79 0.01
N ASP A 58 6.45 7.10 0.44
CA ASP A 58 5.72 7.25 1.69
C ASP A 58 5.61 5.89 2.40
N VAL A 59 5.18 5.90 3.65
CA VAL A 59 4.95 4.70 4.45
C VAL A 59 3.51 4.70 4.91
N ASP A 60 2.76 3.66 4.53
CA ASP A 60 1.38 3.44 4.98
C ASP A 60 1.33 2.29 6.01
N LEU A 61 0.85 2.56 7.22
CA LEU A 61 0.65 1.58 8.27
C LEU A 61 -0.81 1.51 8.71
N ALA A 62 -1.38 0.33 8.65
CA ALA A 62 -2.71 0.06 9.18
C ALA A 62 -2.65 -0.26 10.67
N PHE A 63 -3.55 0.35 11.47
CA PHE A 63 -3.75 0.05 12.87
C PHE A 63 -5.02 -0.74 13.12
N ASN A 64 -4.91 -1.81 13.91
CA ASN A 64 -6.07 -2.52 14.45
C ASN A 64 -6.68 -1.72 15.62
N HIS A 65 -7.55 -0.76 15.28
CA HIS A 65 -8.18 0.11 16.24
C HIS A 65 -9.08 -0.61 17.28
N ARG A 66 -9.40 -1.89 17.05
CA ARG A 66 -10.22 -2.68 17.97
C ARG A 66 -9.42 -3.16 19.17
N ASN A 67 -8.13 -3.46 18.96
CA ASN A 67 -7.24 -4.04 19.97
C ASN A 67 -6.43 -2.98 20.71
N LEU A 68 -6.10 -1.87 20.07
CA LEU A 68 -5.24 -0.81 20.63
C LEU A 68 -5.91 0.04 21.73
N ARG A 69 -6.85 -0.55 22.52
CA ARG A 69 -7.62 0.19 23.52
C ARG A 69 -7.00 0.25 24.93
N ASP A 70 -5.99 -0.56 25.24
CA ASP A 70 -5.52 -0.68 26.61
C ASP A 70 -4.44 0.33 26.99
N ALA A 71 -4.69 0.95 28.15
CA ALA A 71 -3.97 2.12 28.68
C ALA A 71 -2.56 1.84 29.23
N GLY A 72 -2.00 0.65 29.03
CA GLY A 72 -0.70 0.26 29.60
C GLY A 72 0.53 0.66 28.78
N TYR A 73 0.34 1.07 27.53
CA TYR A 73 1.43 1.36 26.61
C TYR A 73 1.64 2.85 26.43
N ALA A 74 2.91 3.29 26.28
CA ALA A 74 3.22 4.64 25.82
C ALA A 74 2.51 4.87 24.49
N THR A 75 1.84 5.99 24.34
CA THR A 75 1.07 6.25 23.12
C THR A 75 2.00 6.26 21.91
N ILE A 76 1.55 5.67 20.81
CA ILE A 76 2.29 5.65 19.53
C ILE A 76 2.76 7.06 19.16
N GLN A 77 1.88 8.06 19.34
CA GLN A 77 2.22 9.45 19.09
C GLN A 77 3.43 9.93 19.90
N LYS A 78 3.50 9.62 21.20
CA LYS A 78 4.62 10.02 22.06
C LYS A 78 5.92 9.38 21.63
N LEU A 79 5.88 8.09 21.22
CA LEU A 79 7.04 7.37 20.70
C LEU A 79 7.56 8.04 19.41
N LEU A 80 6.65 8.38 18.50
CA LEU A 80 6.99 9.02 17.22
C LEU A 80 7.61 10.41 17.45
N LEU A 81 6.98 11.25 18.27
CA LEU A 81 7.49 12.59 18.58
C LEU A 81 8.84 12.54 19.27
N ALA A 82 9.03 11.61 20.24
CA ALA A 82 10.32 11.40 20.91
C ALA A 82 11.43 10.95 19.95
N ARG A 83 11.08 10.25 18.87
CA ARG A 83 12.01 9.79 17.83
C ARG A 83 12.29 10.86 16.76
N GLY A 84 11.61 12.01 16.83
CA GLY A 84 11.81 13.13 15.90
C GLY A 84 10.90 13.08 14.68
N TYR A 85 9.76 12.41 14.78
CA TYR A 85 8.69 12.56 13.79
C TYR A 85 7.92 13.85 14.08
N GLU A 86 7.47 14.52 13.04
CA GLU A 86 6.66 15.72 13.09
C GLU A 86 5.23 15.38 12.67
N GLN A 87 4.25 15.64 13.53
CA GLN A 87 2.83 15.45 13.19
C GLN A 87 2.35 16.59 12.30
N ASP A 88 1.58 16.28 11.25
CA ASP A 88 0.95 17.28 10.40
C ASP A 88 -0.16 18.01 11.16
N HIS A 89 -0.15 19.35 11.14
CA HIS A 89 -1.10 20.19 11.87
C HIS A 89 -2.54 20.11 11.33
N ARG A 90 -2.73 19.77 10.05
CA ARG A 90 -4.04 19.70 9.39
C ARG A 90 -4.58 18.28 9.32
N GLN A 91 -3.69 17.31 9.26
CA GLN A 91 -4.00 15.89 9.09
C GLN A 91 -3.31 15.09 10.21
N PRO A 92 -3.92 14.95 11.39
CA PRO A 92 -3.27 14.39 12.56
C PRO A 92 -2.91 12.91 12.45
N PHE A 93 -3.29 12.24 11.37
CA PHE A 93 -2.92 10.88 11.02
C PHE A 93 -1.66 10.81 10.12
N ILE A 94 -1.14 11.97 9.72
CA ILE A 94 0.10 12.09 8.93
C ILE A 94 1.23 12.52 9.85
N PHE A 95 2.35 11.81 9.73
CA PHE A 95 3.61 12.18 10.34
C PHE A 95 4.67 12.33 9.26
N HIS A 96 5.71 13.08 9.56
CA HIS A 96 6.84 13.27 8.67
C HIS A 96 8.13 12.93 9.41
N ARG A 97 9.04 12.27 8.72
CA ARG A 97 10.39 11.98 9.21
C ARG A 97 11.40 12.52 8.21
N THR A 98 12.30 13.39 8.65
CA THR A 98 13.41 13.85 7.82
C THR A 98 14.58 12.89 7.97
N VAL A 99 15.05 12.35 6.85
CA VAL A 99 16.19 11.43 6.74
C VAL A 99 17.23 12.06 5.82
N HIS A 100 18.52 11.83 6.08
CA HIS A 100 19.59 12.30 5.21
C HIS A 100 20.15 11.13 4.39
N VAL A 101 20.02 11.23 3.07
CA VAL A 101 20.60 10.27 2.12
C VAL A 101 21.62 11.03 1.26
N GLY A 102 22.88 10.55 1.22
CA GLY A 102 23.94 11.25 0.51
C GLY A 102 24.20 12.71 0.98
N GLY A 103 23.83 13.04 2.23
CA GLY A 103 23.89 14.39 2.78
C GLY A 103 22.69 15.29 2.48
N ASN A 104 21.76 14.86 1.65
CA ASN A 104 20.55 15.62 1.31
C ASN A 104 19.40 15.26 2.26
N PRO A 105 18.69 16.25 2.83
CA PRO A 105 17.51 15.99 3.66
C PRO A 105 16.32 15.58 2.78
N ILE A 106 15.74 14.43 3.08
CA ILE A 106 14.53 13.90 2.44
C ILE A 106 13.43 13.79 3.49
N LYS A 107 12.29 14.41 3.24
CA LYS A 107 11.13 14.36 4.14
C LYS A 107 10.22 13.23 3.70
N VAL A 108 10.14 12.17 4.49
CA VAL A 108 9.29 11.01 4.27
C VAL A 108 7.96 11.20 5.00
N GLN A 109 6.87 10.97 4.29
CA GLN A 109 5.51 10.97 4.87
C GLN A 109 5.17 9.58 5.41
N VAL A 110 4.51 9.55 6.56
CA VAL A 110 3.97 8.33 7.20
C VAL A 110 2.49 8.53 7.41
N ASP A 111 1.68 7.67 6.81
CA ASP A 111 0.22 7.68 6.95
C ASP A 111 -0.24 6.54 7.87
N PHE A 112 -0.97 6.90 8.93
CA PHE A 112 -1.63 5.91 9.77
C PHE A 112 -3.08 5.73 9.33
N LEU A 113 -3.41 4.48 8.99
CA LEU A 113 -4.70 4.07 8.45
C LEU A 113 -5.43 3.16 9.44
N ALA A 114 -6.76 3.22 9.43
CA ALA A 114 -7.61 2.29 10.16
C ALA A 114 -8.82 1.90 9.30
N GLY A 115 -9.39 0.74 9.56
CA GLY A 115 -10.61 0.31 8.91
C GLY A 115 -11.81 1.21 9.22
N GLU A 116 -12.84 1.11 8.41
CA GLU A 116 -14.13 1.72 8.70
C GLU A 116 -14.86 0.88 9.75
N TYR A 117 -14.95 1.40 10.97
CA TYR A 117 -15.74 0.75 12.01
C TYR A 117 -17.19 0.58 11.55
N SER A 118 -17.64 -0.66 11.50
CA SER A 118 -18.99 -1.15 11.25
C SER A 118 -20.00 -0.07 10.85
N GLY A 119 -20.04 0.24 9.59
CA GLY A 119 -21.21 0.82 8.94
C GLY A 119 -21.49 2.28 9.27
N THR A 120 -21.68 3.03 8.24
CA THR A 120 -22.68 4.09 8.17
C THR A 120 -22.42 5.43 8.81
N GLY A 121 -21.37 5.67 9.52
CA GLY A 121 -21.14 7.01 10.04
C GLY A 121 -20.71 8.01 8.98
N LYS A 122 -21.63 8.66 8.29
CA LYS A 122 -21.35 9.96 7.69
C LYS A 122 -20.73 10.82 8.79
N GLY A 123 -19.47 11.19 8.67
CA GLY A 123 -19.05 12.27 9.53
C GLY A 123 -17.58 12.42 9.80
N HIS A 124 -16.82 11.40 10.03
CA HIS A 124 -15.42 11.59 10.37
C HIS A 124 -14.48 10.81 9.47
N ARG A 125 -13.53 11.52 8.83
CA ARG A 125 -12.48 10.93 8.00
C ARG A 125 -11.39 10.23 8.84
N THR A 126 -11.48 10.33 10.17
CA THR A 126 -10.48 9.80 11.10
C THR A 126 -11.11 8.87 12.10
N GLN A 127 -10.34 7.89 12.55
CA GLN A 127 -10.63 6.99 13.66
C GLN A 127 -9.65 7.30 14.78
N ARG A 128 -10.16 7.43 16.02
CA ARG A 128 -9.28 7.60 17.17
C ARG A 128 -8.66 6.25 17.53
N VAL A 129 -7.33 6.23 17.62
CA VAL A 129 -6.55 5.07 18.06
C VAL A 129 -5.68 5.54 19.22
N GLN A 130 -6.01 5.12 20.43
CA GLN A 130 -5.42 5.68 21.66
C GLN A 130 -5.59 7.22 21.72
N GLU A 131 -4.51 7.99 21.93
CA GLU A 131 -4.50 9.46 21.88
C GLU A 131 -4.28 10.00 20.46
N GLY A 132 -3.98 9.13 19.48
CA GLY A 132 -3.75 9.49 18.07
C GLY A 132 -5.00 9.37 17.19
N HIS A 133 -4.83 9.74 15.93
CA HIS A 133 -5.83 9.59 14.89
C HIS A 133 -5.26 8.78 13.74
N ALA A 134 -6.10 7.92 13.15
CA ALA A 134 -5.80 7.22 11.90
C ALA A 134 -6.82 7.62 10.84
N ARG A 135 -6.39 7.70 9.57
CA ARG A 135 -7.28 7.94 8.45
C ARG A 135 -8.12 6.70 8.17
N LYS A 136 -9.42 6.86 8.03
CA LYS A 136 -10.30 5.77 7.59
C LYS A 136 -9.95 5.38 6.15
N ALA A 137 -9.64 4.11 5.95
CA ALA A 137 -9.40 3.54 4.64
C ALA A 137 -10.26 2.29 4.46
N ARG A 138 -11.15 2.33 3.47
CA ARG A 138 -12.04 1.21 3.17
C ARG A 138 -11.24 0.01 2.69
N GLY A 139 -11.54 -1.15 3.22
CA GLY A 139 -10.79 -2.38 2.95
C GLY A 139 -9.58 -2.61 3.86
N CYS A 140 -9.18 -1.63 4.67
CA CYS A 140 -8.05 -1.74 5.57
C CYS A 140 -8.24 -2.85 6.63
N ASP A 141 -9.49 -3.12 7.05
CA ASP A 141 -9.81 -4.21 8.00
C ASP A 141 -9.39 -5.58 7.47
N LEU A 142 -9.46 -5.80 6.14
CA LEU A 142 -9.00 -7.06 5.53
C LEU A 142 -7.51 -7.33 5.74
N ALA A 143 -6.69 -6.30 5.88
CA ALA A 143 -5.26 -6.46 6.07
C ALA A 143 -4.91 -7.12 7.42
N PHE A 144 -5.83 -7.10 8.40
CA PHE A 144 -5.64 -7.79 9.68
C PHE A 144 -6.06 -9.25 9.67
N ASP A 145 -6.96 -9.61 8.76
CA ASP A 145 -7.42 -10.98 8.56
C ASP A 145 -6.57 -11.70 7.48
N LEU A 146 -6.07 -10.95 6.51
CA LEU A 146 -5.34 -11.43 5.35
C LEU A 146 -3.97 -10.72 5.25
N PHE A 147 -3.00 -11.21 5.99
CA PHE A 147 -1.61 -10.71 5.98
C PHE A 147 -0.61 -11.86 5.78
N VAL A 148 0.60 -11.50 5.43
CA VAL A 148 1.78 -12.35 5.45
C VAL A 148 2.82 -11.77 6.39
N GLU A 149 3.62 -12.61 7.01
CA GLU A 149 4.79 -12.16 7.79
C GLU A 149 6.03 -12.28 6.91
N THR A 150 6.79 -11.20 6.83
CA THR A 150 8.04 -11.17 6.07
C THR A 150 9.11 -10.40 6.83
N GLU A 151 10.35 -10.63 6.45
CA GLU A 151 11.47 -9.90 7.02
C GLU A 151 11.82 -8.67 6.18
N ILE A 152 11.88 -7.50 6.81
CA ILE A 152 12.42 -6.29 6.22
C ILE A 152 13.88 -6.10 6.72
N ARG A 153 14.80 -5.79 5.81
CA ARG A 153 16.21 -5.54 6.08
C ARG A 153 16.65 -4.25 5.42
N GLY A 154 17.53 -3.49 6.06
CA GLY A 154 18.05 -2.26 5.49
C GLY A 154 18.86 -1.44 6.47
N GLU A 155 19.11 -0.19 6.13
CA GLU A 155 19.74 0.79 7.03
C GLU A 155 18.67 1.62 7.74
N LEU A 156 18.93 1.95 9.01
CA LEU A 156 18.09 2.87 9.79
C LEU A 156 18.42 4.34 9.42
N PRO A 157 17.48 5.29 9.61
CA PRO A 157 17.70 6.71 9.34
C PRO A 157 18.91 7.33 10.04
N GLY A 158 19.33 6.77 11.17
CA GLY A 158 20.50 7.19 11.94
C GLY A 158 21.77 6.42 11.59
N GLY A 159 21.76 5.59 10.55
CA GLY A 159 22.81 4.65 10.19
C GLY A 159 22.72 3.33 10.96
N GLY A 160 23.42 2.33 10.44
CA GLY A 160 23.43 0.97 10.97
C GLY A 160 22.41 0.05 10.30
N ALA A 161 22.88 -1.15 9.93
CA ALA A 161 22.02 -2.18 9.37
C ALA A 161 21.13 -2.80 10.45
N ASP A 162 19.86 -3.04 10.13
CA ASP A 162 18.91 -3.72 11.01
C ASP A 162 17.97 -4.60 10.20
N GLN A 163 17.26 -5.49 10.88
CA GLN A 163 16.24 -6.35 10.32
C GLN A 163 15.11 -6.60 11.31
N ALA A 164 13.88 -6.72 10.81
CA ALA A 164 12.73 -6.99 11.64
C ALA A 164 11.67 -7.80 10.89
N MET A 165 10.93 -8.64 11.62
CA MET A 165 9.71 -9.27 11.09
C MET A 165 8.56 -8.27 11.11
N VAL A 166 7.78 -8.23 10.02
CA VAL A 166 6.64 -7.33 9.88
C VAL A 166 5.48 -8.04 9.22
N ARG A 167 4.26 -7.70 9.62
CA ARG A 167 3.05 -8.08 8.92
C ARG A 167 2.81 -7.14 7.76
N VAL A 168 2.57 -7.71 6.60
CA VAL A 168 2.28 -7.01 5.35
C VAL A 168 0.95 -7.52 4.83
N SER A 169 0.09 -6.63 4.32
CA SER A 169 -1.18 -7.08 3.74
C SER A 169 -0.95 -8.13 2.65
N SER A 170 -1.79 -9.17 2.62
CA SER A 170 -1.74 -10.16 1.55
C SER A 170 -2.08 -9.50 0.20
N VAL A 171 -1.80 -10.22 -0.88
CA VAL A 171 -2.15 -9.78 -2.23
C VAL A 171 -3.65 -9.50 -2.37
N VAL A 172 -4.50 -10.27 -1.70
CA VAL A 172 -5.97 -10.09 -1.73
C VAL A 172 -6.36 -8.75 -1.09
N ALA A 173 -5.92 -8.51 0.14
CA ALA A 173 -6.20 -7.25 0.85
C ALA A 173 -5.60 -6.05 0.09
N PHE A 174 -4.39 -6.19 -0.45
CA PHE A 174 -3.73 -5.16 -1.26
C PHE A 174 -4.54 -4.78 -2.50
N LEU A 175 -4.96 -5.76 -3.32
CA LEU A 175 -5.75 -5.51 -4.53
C LEU A 175 -7.09 -4.84 -4.20
N VAL A 176 -7.76 -5.25 -3.11
CA VAL A 176 -8.98 -4.62 -2.63
C VAL A 176 -8.73 -3.15 -2.27
N MET A 177 -7.73 -2.88 -1.44
CA MET A 177 -7.40 -1.50 -1.04
C MET A 177 -6.99 -0.63 -2.22
N LYS A 178 -6.23 -1.18 -3.18
CA LYS A 178 -5.84 -0.48 -4.41
C LYS A 178 -7.02 -0.22 -5.34
N GLY A 179 -7.95 -1.15 -5.45
CA GLY A 179 -9.21 -0.94 -6.18
C GLY A 179 -10.04 0.21 -5.60
N MET A 180 -10.17 0.26 -4.25
CA MET A 180 -10.82 1.38 -3.55
C MET A 180 -10.11 2.70 -3.83
N ALA A 181 -8.78 2.73 -3.64
CA ALA A 181 -7.96 3.91 -3.83
C ALA A 181 -8.01 4.43 -5.28
N LEU A 182 -7.86 3.57 -6.28
CA LEU A 182 -7.94 3.93 -7.69
C LEU A 182 -9.32 4.49 -8.06
N HIS A 183 -10.38 3.98 -7.45
CA HIS A 183 -11.73 4.50 -7.68
C HIS A 183 -11.90 5.91 -7.13
N ASP A 184 -11.37 6.17 -5.92
CA ASP A 184 -11.67 7.37 -5.15
C ASP A 184 -10.75 8.55 -5.50
N ARG A 185 -9.47 8.30 -5.79
CA ARG A 185 -8.45 9.34 -5.95
C ARG A 185 -7.79 9.43 -7.32
N LEU A 186 -8.04 8.46 -8.19
CA LEU A 186 -7.56 8.43 -9.60
C LEU A 186 -6.05 8.72 -9.72
N LYS A 187 -5.22 7.94 -9.03
CA LYS A 187 -3.76 8.04 -9.14
C LYS A 187 -3.20 6.96 -10.08
N GLU A 188 -2.28 7.36 -10.93
CA GLU A 188 -1.60 6.51 -11.92
C GLU A 188 -0.90 5.33 -11.26
N LYS A 189 -0.21 5.57 -10.14
CA LYS A 189 0.49 4.52 -9.39
C LYS A 189 -0.45 3.43 -8.87
N ASP A 190 -1.69 3.74 -8.50
CA ASP A 190 -2.62 2.71 -8.00
C ASP A 190 -2.97 1.72 -9.11
N ALA A 191 -3.13 2.19 -10.35
CA ALA A 191 -3.34 1.31 -11.50
C ALA A 191 -2.07 0.51 -11.85
N TRP A 192 -0.90 1.15 -11.76
CA TRP A 192 0.39 0.49 -11.95
C TRP A 192 0.64 -0.60 -10.92
N ASP A 193 0.42 -0.34 -9.65
CA ASP A 193 0.63 -1.31 -8.58
C ASP A 193 -0.27 -2.56 -8.75
N ILE A 194 -1.53 -2.36 -9.18
CA ILE A 194 -2.42 -3.47 -9.54
C ILE A 194 -1.83 -4.26 -10.72
N TYR A 195 -1.47 -3.59 -11.81
CA TYR A 195 -0.90 -4.21 -12.99
C TYR A 195 0.41 -4.96 -12.68
N PHE A 196 1.26 -4.37 -11.84
CA PHE A 196 2.53 -4.97 -11.40
C PHE A 196 2.30 -6.32 -10.70
N ILE A 197 1.35 -6.39 -9.77
CA ILE A 197 0.98 -7.63 -9.10
C ILE A 197 0.53 -8.69 -10.13
N LEU A 198 -0.37 -8.34 -11.03
CA LEU A 198 -0.90 -9.30 -12.01
C LEU A 198 0.18 -9.83 -12.96
N THR A 199 1.18 -9.00 -13.23
CA THR A 199 2.28 -9.37 -14.16
C THR A 199 3.34 -10.23 -13.48
N ASN A 200 3.60 -10.00 -12.18
CA ASN A 200 4.73 -10.59 -11.47
C ASN A 200 4.34 -11.58 -10.37
N TYR A 201 3.05 -11.93 -10.23
CA TYR A 201 2.61 -12.88 -9.22
C TYR A 201 3.22 -14.27 -9.50
N PRO A 202 3.83 -14.93 -8.49
CA PRO A 202 4.41 -16.26 -8.66
C PRO A 202 3.37 -17.28 -9.12
N GLY A 203 3.67 -17.99 -10.20
CA GLY A 203 2.72 -18.94 -10.83
C GLY A 203 1.69 -18.28 -11.75
N GLY A 204 1.75 -16.96 -11.96
CA GLY A 204 0.93 -16.24 -12.92
C GLY A 204 -0.50 -15.98 -12.46
N LEU A 205 -1.35 -15.60 -13.42
CA LEU A 205 -2.74 -15.18 -13.16
C LEU A 205 -3.62 -16.30 -12.61
N ASP A 206 -3.36 -17.56 -12.98
CA ASP A 206 -4.12 -18.69 -12.46
C ASP A 206 -3.85 -18.88 -10.96
N ALA A 207 -2.58 -18.83 -10.55
CA ALA A 207 -2.21 -18.91 -9.14
C ALA A 207 -2.77 -17.73 -8.33
N LEU A 208 -2.76 -16.53 -8.91
CA LEU A 208 -3.40 -15.36 -8.29
C LEU A 208 -4.92 -15.54 -8.15
N ALA A 209 -5.58 -16.10 -9.16
CA ALA A 209 -7.01 -16.39 -9.08
C ALA A 209 -7.32 -17.43 -7.98
N GLU A 210 -6.49 -18.48 -7.85
CA GLU A 210 -6.65 -19.46 -6.76
C GLU A 210 -6.48 -18.83 -5.38
N GLU A 211 -5.54 -17.89 -5.21
CA GLU A 211 -5.34 -17.15 -3.96
C GLU A 211 -6.55 -16.27 -3.59
N ILE A 212 -7.17 -15.62 -4.59
CA ILE A 212 -8.33 -14.74 -4.37
C ILE A 212 -9.62 -15.54 -4.17
N ARG A 213 -9.77 -16.71 -4.82
CA ARG A 213 -11.01 -17.48 -4.90
C ARG A 213 -11.68 -17.78 -3.57
N PRO A 214 -10.97 -18.17 -2.48
CA PRO A 214 -11.57 -18.40 -1.17
C PRO A 214 -12.26 -17.17 -0.56
N HIS A 215 -11.90 -15.98 -1.05
CA HIS A 215 -12.34 -14.70 -0.50
C HIS A 215 -13.32 -13.95 -1.41
N VAL A 216 -13.64 -14.50 -2.59
CA VAL A 216 -14.43 -13.80 -3.62
C VAL A 216 -15.84 -13.42 -3.15
N ASP A 217 -16.43 -14.19 -2.21
CA ASP A 217 -17.74 -13.91 -1.66
C ASP A 217 -17.74 -12.86 -0.52
N HIS A 218 -16.58 -12.44 -0.07
CA HIS A 218 -16.46 -11.39 0.94
C HIS A 218 -16.82 -10.02 0.35
N GLY A 219 -17.76 -9.29 0.97
CA GLY A 219 -18.31 -8.03 0.43
C GLY A 219 -17.26 -6.97 0.05
N LEU A 220 -16.18 -6.80 0.84
CA LEU A 220 -15.10 -5.86 0.51
C LEU A 220 -14.26 -6.35 -0.70
N VAL A 221 -14.09 -7.67 -0.85
CA VAL A 221 -13.38 -8.23 -2.01
C VAL A 221 -14.19 -8.01 -3.26
N GLN A 222 -15.50 -8.29 -3.22
CA GLN A 222 -16.41 -8.00 -4.32
C GLN A 222 -16.39 -6.52 -4.71
N GLU A 223 -16.44 -5.63 -3.74
CA GLU A 223 -16.41 -4.19 -4.00
C GLU A 223 -15.08 -3.75 -4.62
N GLY A 224 -13.94 -4.21 -4.09
CA GLY A 224 -12.62 -3.91 -4.63
C GLY A 224 -12.45 -4.39 -6.06
N LEU A 225 -12.84 -5.66 -6.34
CA LEU A 225 -12.80 -6.23 -7.69
C LEU A 225 -13.74 -5.50 -8.65
N ALA A 226 -14.95 -5.11 -8.20
CA ALA A 226 -15.87 -4.33 -9.02
C ALA A 226 -15.30 -2.95 -9.39
N LYS A 227 -14.63 -2.29 -8.45
CA LYS A 227 -13.96 -1.00 -8.69
C LYS A 227 -12.79 -1.14 -9.69
N ILE A 228 -11.97 -2.19 -9.55
CA ILE A 228 -10.93 -2.52 -10.54
C ILE A 228 -11.57 -2.77 -11.91
N ALA A 229 -12.59 -3.63 -11.98
CA ALA A 229 -13.31 -3.94 -13.21
C ALA A 229 -13.85 -2.68 -13.90
N GLY A 230 -14.40 -1.75 -13.13
CA GLY A 230 -14.91 -0.48 -13.64
C GLY A 230 -13.80 0.43 -14.20
N LYS A 231 -12.61 0.42 -13.59
CA LYS A 231 -11.47 1.25 -14.08
C LYS A 231 -10.73 0.62 -15.26
N PHE A 232 -10.86 -0.69 -15.46
CA PHE A 232 -10.31 -1.44 -16.59
C PHE A 232 -11.41 -2.00 -17.50
N ALA A 233 -12.48 -1.22 -17.75
CA ALA A 233 -13.63 -1.68 -18.50
C ALA A 233 -13.33 -1.92 -19.99
N THR A 234 -12.41 -1.18 -20.59
CA THR A 234 -11.93 -1.32 -21.97
C THR A 234 -10.43 -1.03 -22.05
N VAL A 235 -9.79 -1.40 -23.15
CA VAL A 235 -8.36 -1.11 -23.41
C VAL A 235 -8.04 0.39 -23.27
N THR A 236 -8.97 1.26 -23.64
CA THR A 236 -8.78 2.72 -23.61
C THR A 236 -9.36 3.40 -22.37
N HIS A 237 -9.80 2.62 -21.38
CA HIS A 237 -10.32 3.17 -20.14
C HIS A 237 -9.21 3.76 -19.25
N VAL A 238 -9.59 4.41 -18.15
CA VAL A 238 -8.67 5.14 -17.28
C VAL A 238 -7.57 4.24 -16.67
N GLY A 239 -7.89 3.02 -16.27
CA GLY A 239 -6.93 2.10 -15.67
C GLY A 239 -5.74 1.77 -16.59
N PRO A 240 -5.96 1.22 -17.82
CA PRO A 240 -4.89 0.98 -18.77
C PRO A 240 -4.11 2.24 -19.15
N LYS A 241 -4.78 3.40 -19.28
CA LYS A 241 -4.09 4.70 -19.51
C LYS A 241 -3.16 5.04 -18.36
N PHE A 242 -3.61 4.90 -17.13
CA PHE A 242 -2.79 5.20 -15.95
C PHE A 242 -1.57 4.27 -15.82
N VAL A 243 -1.70 3.01 -16.23
CA VAL A 243 -0.55 2.09 -16.28
C VAL A 243 0.56 2.64 -17.17
N VAL A 244 0.23 3.05 -18.40
CA VAL A 244 1.24 3.57 -19.34
C VAL A 244 1.73 4.96 -18.97
N ASP A 245 0.88 5.78 -18.36
CA ASP A 245 1.25 7.12 -17.91
C ASP A 245 2.24 7.02 -16.73
N PHE A 246 2.01 6.13 -15.77
CA PHE A 246 2.96 5.90 -14.70
C PHE A 246 4.28 5.30 -15.23
N ALA A 247 4.23 4.35 -16.15
CA ALA A 247 5.40 3.75 -16.78
C ALA A 247 6.18 4.73 -17.67
N ASP A 248 5.67 5.93 -17.90
CA ASP A 248 6.26 6.99 -18.71
C ASP A 248 6.63 6.54 -20.14
N VAL A 249 5.83 5.62 -20.69
CA VAL A 249 5.99 5.12 -22.06
C VAL A 249 5.52 6.19 -23.05
N GLN A 250 6.41 6.61 -23.95
CA GLN A 250 6.12 7.70 -24.89
C GLN A 250 5.75 7.18 -26.29
N GLU A 251 6.35 6.07 -26.72
CA GLU A 251 6.15 5.51 -28.05
C GLU A 251 4.70 5.02 -28.24
N PRO A 252 3.96 5.47 -29.26
CA PRO A 252 2.54 5.17 -29.43
C PRO A 252 2.23 3.66 -29.56
N GLU A 253 3.07 2.90 -30.24
CA GLU A 253 2.87 1.45 -30.40
C GLU A 253 3.10 0.71 -29.07
N GLU A 254 4.12 1.08 -28.33
CA GLU A 254 4.40 0.52 -26.99
C GLU A 254 3.29 0.88 -26.00
N ARG A 255 2.79 2.12 -26.05
CA ARG A 255 1.63 2.55 -25.23
C ARG A 255 0.40 1.68 -25.53
N ALA A 256 0.08 1.50 -26.81
CA ALA A 256 -1.07 0.69 -27.22
C ALA A 256 -0.92 -0.77 -26.79
N SER A 257 0.28 -1.34 -26.90
CA SER A 257 0.60 -2.70 -26.47
C SER A 257 0.45 -2.85 -24.96
N LEU A 258 1.03 -1.93 -24.16
CA LEU A 258 0.97 -1.99 -22.71
C LEU A 258 -0.47 -1.75 -22.17
N MET A 259 -1.23 -0.85 -22.78
CA MET A 259 -2.65 -0.67 -22.43
C MET A 259 -3.46 -1.94 -22.65
N ARG A 260 -3.20 -2.63 -23.78
CA ARG A 260 -3.87 -3.90 -24.12
C ARG A 260 -3.50 -4.98 -23.12
N ASP A 261 -2.21 -5.14 -22.82
CA ASP A 261 -1.72 -6.13 -21.86
C ASP A 261 -2.33 -5.91 -20.46
N ALA A 262 -2.37 -4.66 -20.02
CA ALA A 262 -2.99 -4.31 -18.73
C ALA A 262 -4.48 -4.64 -18.68
N TYR A 263 -5.22 -4.34 -19.75
CA TYR A 263 -6.63 -4.70 -19.87
C TYR A 263 -6.83 -6.22 -19.89
N GLU A 264 -6.09 -6.94 -20.72
CA GLU A 264 -6.25 -8.40 -20.92
C GLU A 264 -5.94 -9.17 -19.65
N LYS A 265 -4.92 -8.78 -18.88
CA LYS A 265 -4.61 -9.39 -17.57
C LYS A 265 -5.72 -9.23 -16.55
N ILE A 266 -6.29 -8.02 -16.44
CA ILE A 266 -7.43 -7.77 -15.54
C ILE A 266 -8.66 -8.56 -16.00
N ASP A 267 -8.99 -8.53 -17.29
CA ASP A 267 -10.13 -9.24 -17.83
C ASP A 267 -10.01 -10.76 -17.62
N TYR A 268 -8.80 -11.32 -17.84
CA TYR A 268 -8.50 -12.72 -17.56
C TYR A 268 -8.75 -13.08 -16.10
N LEU A 269 -8.16 -12.31 -15.16
CA LEU A 269 -8.33 -12.56 -13.73
C LEU A 269 -9.81 -12.53 -13.31
N LEU A 270 -10.56 -11.53 -13.78
CA LEU A 270 -11.98 -11.39 -13.45
C LEU A 270 -12.82 -12.54 -13.98
N ARG A 271 -12.52 -13.05 -15.19
CA ARG A 271 -13.18 -14.25 -15.75
C ARG A 271 -12.81 -15.51 -14.97
N ALA A 272 -11.54 -15.70 -14.61
CA ALA A 272 -11.08 -16.83 -13.82
C ALA A 272 -11.76 -16.89 -12.43
N LEU A 273 -12.10 -15.72 -11.88
CA LEU A 273 -12.86 -15.57 -10.64
C LEU A 273 -14.39 -15.66 -10.84
N LYS A 274 -14.88 -15.82 -12.07
CA LYS A 274 -16.31 -15.76 -12.43
C LYS A 274 -16.98 -14.46 -12.01
N PHE A 275 -16.22 -13.37 -12.03
CA PHE A 275 -16.68 -12.05 -11.66
C PHE A 275 -17.23 -11.26 -12.86
N ARG A 276 -16.93 -11.69 -14.07
CA ARG A 276 -17.44 -11.24 -15.37
C ARG A 276 -17.96 -12.41 -16.18
#